data_5684b1b1335011f27019e93c3163f93d
#
_entry.id   5684b1b1335011f27019e93c3163f93d
#
_cell.length_a   1.000
_cell.length_b   1.000
_cell.length_c   1.000
_cell.angle_alpha   90.00
_cell.angle_beta   90.00
_cell.angle_gamma   90.00
#
_symmetry.space_group_name_H-M   'P 1'
#
loop_
_entity.id
_entity.type
_entity.pdbx_description
1 polymer ?
#
loop_
_entity_poly.entity_id
_entity_poly.type
_entity_poly.pdbx_seq_one_letter_code
_entity_poly.pdbx_strand_id
1 'polypeptide(L)'
;MFSQANLLNAKNPLEVGDSSSSKAIVEFMDYEYVDDKDILWSKVVYEFIDLNERLNFPLLFPVNDTKYDDTRKSLWRIIRENIENGKISEVYDSNNDNFTEASRIIGKDSTDLEANIYKNYNISDIYKSKYVPESFVPREIASSADIFGYVIKGVWYFDKIHAELRYRLLAIQPYGTDLKTSVDGEETETGYFWIWYPSIREILDDHLVFNDKNNNNRVSFDELLINRRFSSYIYKYDNVYGDREIRDYIRQRDNESYAQWQTRIVMESERIKKEILDFEIDMWGY
;
A
#
# COMPACT_ATOMS: atom_id res chain seq x y z
N MET A 1 16.28 3.10 25.43
CA MET A 1 15.80 3.97 24.36
C MET A 1 16.25 3.32 23.07
N PHE A 2 15.39 2.60 22.39
CA PHE A 2 15.70 2.10 21.06
C PHE A 2 15.55 3.28 20.12
N SER A 3 16.65 3.70 19.50
CA SER A 3 16.64 4.67 18.41
C SER A 3 15.69 4.11 17.35
N GLN A 4 14.70 4.87 16.99
CA GLN A 4 13.82 4.52 15.86
C GLN A 4 14.71 4.53 14.61
N ALA A 5 14.95 3.36 14.07
CA ALA A 5 15.85 3.23 12.94
C ALA A 5 15.31 4.03 11.75
N ASN A 6 16.17 4.73 11.04
CA ASN A 6 15.80 5.52 9.87
C ASN A 6 15.33 4.60 8.73
N LEU A 7 14.03 4.41 8.62
CA LEU A 7 13.40 3.59 7.59
C LEU A 7 13.51 4.18 6.18
N LEU A 8 13.88 5.47 6.06
CA LEU A 8 13.94 6.15 4.77
C LEU A 8 14.96 5.54 3.79
N ASN A 9 16.03 4.94 4.30
CA ASN A 9 17.12 4.39 3.50
C ASN A 9 17.12 2.87 3.41
N ALA A 10 16.18 2.19 4.07
CA ALA A 10 16.16 0.74 4.10
C ALA A 10 15.53 0.19 2.81
N LYS A 11 16.27 -0.64 2.07
CA LYS A 11 15.72 -1.50 1.01
C LYS A 11 14.86 -2.62 1.59
N ASN A 12 15.29 -3.12 2.74
CA ASN A 12 14.61 -4.16 3.50
C ASN A 12 14.54 -3.71 4.96
N PRO A 13 13.40 -3.79 5.67
CA PRO A 13 13.29 -3.42 7.08
C PRO A 13 14.26 -4.14 8.00
N LEU A 14 14.71 -5.34 7.60
CA LEU A 14 15.67 -6.15 8.35
C LEU A 14 17.12 -5.67 8.19
N GLU A 15 17.44 -4.90 7.15
CA GLU A 15 18.76 -4.35 6.87
C GLU A 15 19.08 -3.07 7.66
N VAL A 16 18.18 -2.63 8.51
CA VAL A 16 18.34 -1.43 9.36
C VAL A 16 19.50 -1.59 10.39
N GLY A 17 20.47 -2.39 10.12
CA GLY A 17 21.66 -2.60 10.95
C GLY A 17 22.97 -2.76 10.18
N ASP A 18 22.90 -3.00 8.89
CA ASP A 18 24.08 -3.28 8.08
C ASP A 18 24.33 -2.19 7.03
N SER A 19 25.18 -1.24 7.38
CA SER A 19 25.64 -0.14 6.51
C SER A 19 26.71 -0.58 5.50
N SER A 20 26.59 -1.77 4.90
CA SER A 20 27.53 -2.23 3.90
C SER A 20 26.92 -3.10 2.81
N SER A 21 26.39 -2.48 1.77
CA SER A 21 26.47 -3.09 0.45
C SER A 21 26.33 -2.05 -0.67
N SER A 22 27.47 -1.52 -1.11
CA SER A 22 27.61 -0.94 -2.42
C SER A 22 27.42 -2.06 -3.44
N LYS A 23 26.29 -2.15 -4.09
CA LYS A 23 26.10 -2.97 -5.31
C LYS A 23 25.71 -2.11 -6.50
N ALA A 24 26.39 -2.43 -7.57
CA ALA A 24 26.43 -1.89 -8.89
C ALA A 24 25.16 -1.23 -9.45
N ILE A 25 25.41 -0.17 -10.16
CA ILE A 25 24.58 0.64 -11.03
C ILE A 25 23.58 -0.25 -11.79
N VAL A 26 22.35 -0.25 -11.35
CA VAL A 26 21.19 -0.65 -12.14
C VAL A 26 20.62 0.66 -12.69
N GLU A 27 20.07 0.66 -13.90
CA GLU A 27 19.40 1.82 -14.53
C GLU A 27 18.26 2.40 -13.70
N PHE A 28 17.80 1.63 -12.76
CA PHE A 28 16.78 1.97 -11.77
C PHE A 28 17.38 2.81 -10.64
N MET A 29 16.78 3.96 -10.34
CA MET A 29 17.23 4.85 -9.27
C MET A 29 16.62 4.45 -7.92
N ASP A 30 17.46 3.92 -7.05
CA ASP A 30 17.11 3.72 -5.64
C ASP A 30 16.73 5.04 -4.96
N TYR A 31 16.08 4.94 -3.80
CA TYR A 31 15.88 6.11 -2.95
C TYR A 31 17.22 6.70 -2.53
N GLU A 32 17.34 8.01 -2.67
CA GLU A 32 18.51 8.74 -2.20
C GLU A 32 18.71 8.52 -0.69
N TYR A 33 19.97 8.31 -0.28
CA TYR A 33 20.29 8.21 1.14
C TYR A 33 20.13 9.56 1.82
N VAL A 34 19.40 9.58 2.93
CA VAL A 34 19.19 10.77 3.78
C VAL A 34 19.65 10.43 5.18
N ASP A 35 20.61 11.21 5.72
CA ASP A 35 21.09 11.06 7.08
C ASP A 35 20.07 11.65 8.07
N ASP A 36 19.89 11.03 9.24
CA ASP A 36 18.95 11.49 10.28
C ASP A 36 19.18 12.94 10.71
N LYS A 37 20.44 13.40 10.70
CA LYS A 37 20.82 14.77 11.04
C LYS A 37 20.34 15.80 10.00
N ASP A 38 20.05 15.36 8.79
CA ASP A 38 19.62 16.20 7.68
C ASP A 38 18.09 16.25 7.55
N ILE A 39 17.37 15.46 8.35
CA ILE A 39 15.93 15.51 8.49
C ILE A 39 15.56 16.50 9.59
N LEU A 40 15.06 17.67 9.20
CA LEU A 40 14.64 18.69 10.16
C LEU A 40 13.28 18.37 10.78
N TRP A 41 12.40 17.76 9.99
CA TRP A 41 11.03 17.43 10.38
C TRP A 41 10.56 16.24 9.58
N SER A 42 9.75 15.38 10.18
CA SER A 42 9.11 14.28 9.48
C SER A 42 7.73 13.98 10.06
N LYS A 43 6.84 13.48 9.22
CA LYS A 43 5.50 13.04 9.59
C LYS A 43 5.13 11.79 8.82
N VAL A 44 4.78 10.72 9.53
CA VAL A 44 4.27 9.49 8.91
C VAL A 44 2.79 9.69 8.61
N VAL A 45 2.39 9.32 7.40
CA VAL A 45 1.00 9.38 6.95
C VAL A 45 0.59 8.05 6.33
N TYR A 46 -0.69 7.72 6.52
CA TYR A 46 -1.35 6.59 5.88
C TYR A 46 -2.46 7.14 5.02
N GLU A 47 -2.41 6.79 3.76
CA GLU A 47 -3.34 7.29 2.76
C GLU A 47 -4.08 6.13 2.09
N PHE A 48 -5.33 6.38 1.77
CA PHE A 48 -6.12 5.45 0.98
C PHE A 48 -6.27 5.96 -0.44
N ILE A 49 -5.95 5.10 -1.40
CA ILE A 49 -6.10 5.32 -2.84
C ILE A 49 -7.38 4.58 -3.24
N ASP A 50 -8.46 5.31 -3.49
CA ASP A 50 -9.73 4.75 -3.95
C ASP A 50 -9.66 4.48 -5.46
N LEU A 51 -9.79 3.21 -5.86
CA LEU A 51 -9.74 2.79 -7.26
C LEU A 51 -11.01 3.14 -8.05
N ASN A 52 -12.08 3.59 -7.39
CA ASN A 52 -13.25 4.12 -8.08
C ASN A 52 -13.01 5.54 -8.63
N GLU A 53 -11.98 6.23 -8.18
CA GLU A 53 -11.63 7.52 -8.73
C GLU A 53 -10.96 7.41 -10.10
N ARG A 54 -11.42 8.21 -11.05
CA ARG A 54 -10.92 8.16 -12.44
C ARG A 54 -9.40 8.33 -12.57
N LEU A 55 -8.79 9.14 -11.71
CA LEU A 55 -7.35 9.35 -11.72
C LEU A 55 -6.58 8.06 -11.37
N ASN A 56 -7.19 7.18 -10.59
CA ASN A 56 -6.59 5.94 -10.09
C ASN A 56 -6.86 4.73 -11.01
N PHE A 57 -7.65 4.89 -12.07
CA PHE A 57 -7.93 3.81 -13.03
C PHE A 57 -6.68 3.13 -13.61
N PRO A 58 -5.56 3.80 -13.83
CA PRO A 58 -4.33 3.14 -14.29
C PRO A 58 -3.80 2.06 -13.34
N LEU A 59 -4.12 2.14 -12.05
CA LEU A 59 -3.75 1.12 -11.04
C LEU A 59 -4.71 -0.08 -11.05
N LEU A 60 -5.99 0.14 -11.44
CA LEU A 60 -7.03 -0.87 -11.44
C LEU A 60 -7.05 -1.70 -12.73
N PHE A 61 -6.98 -1.04 -13.89
CA PHE A 61 -7.24 -1.70 -15.17
C PHE A 61 -5.98 -2.33 -15.79
N PRO A 62 -6.11 -3.49 -16.45
CA PRO A 62 -7.35 -4.23 -16.74
C PRO A 62 -7.86 -5.06 -15.55
N VAL A 63 -9.18 -5.05 -15.35
CA VAL A 63 -9.85 -5.84 -14.30
C VAL A 63 -9.91 -7.33 -14.67
N ASN A 64 -9.98 -7.63 -15.98
CA ASN A 64 -10.03 -9.02 -16.46
C ASN A 64 -8.61 -9.51 -16.77
N ASP A 65 -8.05 -10.26 -15.82
CA ASP A 65 -6.68 -10.77 -15.87
C ASP A 65 -6.45 -11.80 -17.00
N THR A 66 -7.51 -12.45 -17.52
CA THR A 66 -7.40 -13.50 -18.54
C THR A 66 -7.49 -12.98 -19.96
N LYS A 67 -8.03 -11.79 -20.18
CA LYS A 67 -8.33 -11.24 -21.50
C LYS A 67 -7.15 -10.52 -22.15
N TYR A 68 -6.23 -10.03 -21.36
CA TYR A 68 -5.11 -9.22 -21.84
C TYR A 68 -3.78 -9.96 -21.64
N ASP A 69 -2.92 -9.88 -22.68
CA ASP A 69 -1.57 -10.40 -22.63
C ASP A 69 -0.73 -9.70 -21.54
N ASP A 70 0.49 -10.22 -21.34
CA ASP A 70 1.45 -9.69 -20.36
C ASP A 70 1.87 -8.23 -20.57
N THR A 71 1.45 -7.62 -21.67
CA THR A 71 1.74 -6.21 -22.00
C THR A 71 0.92 -5.20 -21.19
N ARG A 72 -0.18 -5.63 -20.57
CA ARG A 72 -1.06 -4.78 -19.75
C ARG A 72 -1.50 -5.55 -18.52
N LYS A 73 -1.02 -5.12 -17.38
CA LYS A 73 -1.36 -5.70 -16.07
C LYS A 73 -1.87 -4.61 -15.13
N SER A 74 -2.81 -4.96 -14.27
CA SER A 74 -3.16 -4.13 -13.13
C SER A 74 -2.06 -4.20 -12.06
N LEU A 75 -2.01 -3.24 -11.15
CA LEU A 75 -1.06 -3.27 -10.05
C LEU A 75 -1.23 -4.55 -9.19
N TRP A 76 -2.49 -4.95 -8.91
CA TRP A 76 -2.76 -6.18 -8.17
C TRP A 76 -2.21 -7.43 -8.88
N ARG A 77 -2.42 -7.56 -10.18
CA ARG A 77 -1.91 -8.70 -10.95
C ARG A 77 -0.39 -8.78 -10.90
N ILE A 78 0.30 -7.64 -11.01
CA ILE A 78 1.77 -7.60 -10.90
C ILE A 78 2.21 -8.07 -9.51
N ILE A 79 1.62 -7.53 -8.44
CA ILE A 79 1.95 -7.91 -7.08
C ILE A 79 1.72 -9.41 -6.87
N ARG A 80 0.53 -9.91 -7.21
CA ARG A 80 0.15 -11.31 -7.03
C ARG A 80 1.09 -12.25 -7.76
N GLU A 81 1.31 -12.05 -9.07
CA GLU A 81 2.17 -12.92 -9.89
C GLU A 81 3.62 -12.95 -9.35
N ASN A 82 4.14 -11.84 -8.84
CA ASN A 82 5.49 -11.79 -8.31
C ASN A 82 5.61 -12.38 -6.90
N ILE A 83 4.54 -12.39 -6.11
CA ILE A 83 4.47 -13.15 -4.84
C ILE A 83 4.44 -14.65 -5.16
N GLU A 84 3.57 -15.09 -6.08
CA GLU A 84 3.46 -16.50 -6.50
C GLU A 84 4.76 -17.04 -7.08
N ASN A 85 5.50 -16.21 -7.81
CA ASN A 85 6.81 -16.55 -8.37
C ASN A 85 7.98 -16.41 -7.37
N GLY A 86 7.71 -16.01 -6.12
CA GLY A 86 8.70 -15.85 -5.06
C GLY A 86 9.66 -14.67 -5.24
N LYS A 87 9.39 -13.75 -6.18
CA LYS A 87 10.20 -12.53 -6.35
C LYS A 87 9.91 -11.50 -5.27
N ILE A 88 8.67 -11.43 -4.77
CA ILE A 88 8.28 -10.61 -3.63
C ILE A 88 8.26 -11.50 -2.40
N SER A 89 9.20 -11.31 -1.49
CA SER A 89 9.32 -12.06 -0.22
C SER A 89 9.12 -11.19 1.01
N GLU A 90 9.08 -9.87 0.85
CA GLU A 90 8.90 -8.88 1.91
C GLU A 90 7.41 -8.57 2.12
N VAL A 91 6.68 -9.56 2.61
CA VAL A 91 5.24 -9.50 2.87
C VAL A 91 4.99 -9.61 4.37
N TYR A 92 4.13 -8.74 4.92
CA TYR A 92 3.90 -8.59 6.34
C TYR A 92 2.41 -8.69 6.68
N ASP A 93 2.11 -9.07 7.92
CA ASP A 93 0.75 -9.19 8.44
C ASP A 93 -0.04 -7.86 8.25
N SER A 94 -1.30 -7.98 7.83
CA SER A 94 -2.20 -6.86 7.60
C SER A 94 -2.41 -5.96 8.82
N ASN A 95 -2.35 -6.53 10.03
CA ASN A 95 -2.61 -5.83 11.29
C ASN A 95 -1.36 -5.20 11.91
N ASN A 96 -0.17 -5.47 11.35
CA ASN A 96 1.09 -5.03 11.92
C ASN A 96 1.92 -4.26 10.90
N ASP A 97 1.94 -2.95 11.06
CA ASP A 97 2.63 -2.01 10.19
C ASP A 97 4.06 -1.65 10.66
N ASN A 98 4.62 -2.43 11.60
CA ASN A 98 5.97 -2.20 12.14
C ASN A 98 7.08 -2.89 11.34
N PHE A 99 6.76 -3.71 10.36
CA PHE A 99 7.70 -4.41 9.46
C PHE A 99 8.84 -5.11 10.19
N THR A 100 8.49 -5.86 11.26
CA THR A 100 9.43 -6.67 12.02
C THR A 100 9.48 -8.09 11.49
N GLU A 101 10.58 -8.83 11.79
CA GLU A 101 10.66 -10.24 11.46
C GLU A 101 9.47 -11.07 12.02
N ALA A 102 8.95 -10.67 13.17
CA ALA A 102 7.80 -11.34 13.79
C ALA A 102 6.49 -11.14 13.03
N SER A 103 6.37 -10.04 12.27
CA SER A 103 5.19 -9.72 11.44
C SER A 103 5.34 -10.16 10.00
N ARG A 104 6.53 -10.64 9.61
CA ARG A 104 6.80 -11.13 8.28
C ARG A 104 6.09 -12.45 8.04
N ILE A 105 5.33 -12.53 6.94
CA ILE A 105 4.69 -13.75 6.49
C ILE A 105 5.72 -14.53 5.68
N ILE A 106 6.37 -15.51 6.31
CA ILE A 106 7.31 -16.43 5.65
C ILE A 106 6.54 -17.70 5.28
N GLY A 107 6.82 -18.25 4.11
CA GLY A 107 6.12 -19.38 3.47
C GLY A 107 5.84 -20.68 4.26
N LYS A 108 5.95 -20.66 5.58
CA LYS A 108 5.47 -21.75 6.45
C LYS A 108 4.05 -21.54 6.97
N ASP A 109 3.62 -20.28 7.07
CA ASP A 109 2.25 -19.90 7.39
C ASP A 109 1.60 -19.25 6.16
N SER A 110 1.80 -19.88 5.02
CA SER A 110 1.22 -19.48 3.72
C SER A 110 -0.32 -19.43 3.74
N THR A 111 -0.95 -20.03 4.74
CA THR A 111 -2.41 -20.08 4.87
C THR A 111 -3.03 -18.70 4.94
N ASP A 112 -2.42 -17.72 5.62
CA ASP A 112 -2.97 -16.38 5.68
C ASP A 112 -2.72 -15.59 4.38
N LEU A 113 -1.56 -15.75 3.78
CA LEU A 113 -1.26 -15.16 2.47
C LEU A 113 -2.09 -15.84 1.37
N GLU A 114 -2.17 -17.18 1.37
CA GLU A 114 -3.01 -17.92 0.45
C GLU A 114 -4.50 -17.54 0.61
N ALA A 115 -4.99 -17.37 1.84
CA ALA A 115 -6.37 -16.96 2.10
C ALA A 115 -6.67 -15.55 1.56
N ASN A 116 -5.67 -14.68 1.47
CA ASN A 116 -5.81 -13.33 0.91
C ASN A 116 -5.60 -13.26 -0.61
N ILE A 117 -4.97 -14.27 -1.21
CA ILE A 117 -4.76 -14.36 -2.65
C ILE A 117 -5.84 -15.21 -3.33
N TYR A 118 -6.27 -16.29 -2.67
CA TYR A 118 -7.25 -17.21 -3.20
C TYR A 118 -8.61 -17.05 -2.54
N LYS A 119 -9.66 -16.95 -3.34
CA LYS A 119 -11.03 -17.10 -2.87
C LYS A 119 -11.24 -18.54 -2.40
N ASN A 120 -11.32 -18.74 -1.10
CA ASN A 120 -11.75 -20.02 -0.57
C ASN A 120 -13.27 -20.12 -0.68
N TYR A 121 -13.77 -20.98 -1.56
CA TYR A 121 -15.16 -21.39 -1.45
C TYR A 121 -15.40 -21.94 -0.05
N ASN A 122 -16.56 -21.61 0.51
CA ASN A 122 -16.89 -22.01 1.87
C ASN A 122 -16.87 -23.55 1.96
N ILE A 123 -15.77 -24.06 2.47
CA ILE A 123 -15.52 -25.48 2.64
C ILE A 123 -16.67 -26.16 3.41
N SER A 124 -17.33 -25.43 4.34
CA SER A 124 -18.45 -25.97 5.11
C SER A 124 -19.65 -26.34 4.26
N ASP A 125 -19.94 -25.65 3.16
CA ASP A 125 -21.07 -25.96 2.28
C ASP A 125 -20.73 -27.10 1.31
N ILE A 126 -19.46 -27.24 0.96
CA ILE A 126 -18.96 -28.36 0.15
C ILE A 126 -18.81 -29.60 1.01
N TYR A 127 -18.39 -29.50 2.29
CA TYR A 127 -18.28 -30.62 3.23
C TYR A 127 -19.60 -31.11 3.82
N LYS A 128 -20.68 -30.36 3.69
CA LYS A 128 -22.04 -30.90 3.97
C LYS A 128 -22.39 -32.06 3.03
N SER A 129 -21.78 -32.11 1.85
CA SER A 129 -21.77 -33.30 0.97
C SER A 129 -20.47 -34.09 1.23
N LYS A 130 -20.51 -34.94 2.13
CA LYS A 130 -19.54 -35.78 2.87
C LYS A 130 -18.26 -36.36 2.18
N TYR A 131 -17.90 -36.02 0.91
CA TYR A 131 -16.90 -36.81 0.18
C TYR A 131 -15.99 -36.06 -0.82
N VAL A 132 -15.82 -34.74 -0.74
CA VAL A 132 -14.85 -34.07 -1.63
C VAL A 132 -13.55 -33.84 -0.87
N PRO A 133 -12.42 -34.48 -1.25
CA PRO A 133 -11.11 -34.17 -0.68
C PRO A 133 -10.76 -32.69 -0.93
N GLU A 134 -10.07 -32.07 0.00
CA GLU A 134 -9.65 -30.66 -0.05
C GLU A 134 -8.90 -30.30 -1.35
N SER A 135 -8.17 -31.27 -1.91
CA SER A 135 -7.47 -31.14 -3.19
C SER A 135 -8.38 -30.96 -4.41
N PHE A 136 -9.69 -31.21 -4.28
CA PHE A 136 -10.68 -31.03 -5.36
C PHE A 136 -11.54 -29.77 -5.22
N VAL A 137 -11.32 -28.97 -4.17
CA VAL A 137 -12.02 -27.70 -4.02
C VAL A 137 -11.37 -26.71 -4.98
N PRO A 138 -12.10 -26.22 -6.01
CA PRO A 138 -11.55 -25.22 -6.91
C PRO A 138 -11.25 -23.95 -6.12
N ARG A 139 -9.99 -23.54 -6.09
CA ARG A 139 -9.56 -22.27 -5.53
C ARG A 139 -9.65 -21.22 -6.63
N GLU A 140 -10.50 -20.24 -6.44
CA GLU A 140 -10.56 -19.10 -7.33
C GLU A 140 -9.56 -18.04 -6.85
N ILE A 141 -8.74 -17.55 -7.77
CA ILE A 141 -7.73 -16.54 -7.46
C ILE A 141 -8.42 -15.18 -7.35
N ALA A 142 -8.08 -14.39 -6.34
CA ALA A 142 -8.52 -13.00 -6.24
C ALA A 142 -8.11 -12.23 -7.50
N SER A 143 -9.09 -11.66 -8.18
CA SER A 143 -8.89 -10.88 -9.39
C SER A 143 -8.72 -9.39 -9.07
N SER A 144 -8.32 -8.62 -10.07
CA SER A 144 -8.27 -7.16 -9.93
C SER A 144 -9.64 -6.53 -9.65
N ALA A 145 -10.74 -7.24 -9.93
CA ALA A 145 -12.11 -6.79 -9.61
C ALA A 145 -12.42 -6.82 -8.10
N ASP A 146 -11.70 -7.64 -7.35
CA ASP A 146 -11.91 -7.80 -5.92
C ASP A 146 -11.17 -6.73 -5.09
N ILE A 147 -10.33 -5.91 -5.74
CA ILE A 147 -9.55 -4.85 -5.11
C ILE A 147 -10.26 -3.52 -5.30
N PHE A 148 -10.57 -2.85 -4.20
CA PHE A 148 -11.25 -1.55 -4.17
C PHE A 148 -10.28 -0.39 -3.99
N GLY A 149 -9.10 -0.64 -3.44
CA GLY A 149 -8.13 0.38 -3.16
C GLY A 149 -6.77 -0.13 -2.75
N TYR A 150 -5.90 0.82 -2.47
CA TYR A 150 -4.60 0.58 -1.85
C TYR A 150 -4.43 1.50 -0.66
N VAL A 151 -3.98 0.92 0.44
CA VAL A 151 -3.48 1.69 1.58
C VAL A 151 -1.98 1.88 1.37
N ILE A 152 -1.50 3.10 1.50
CA ILE A 152 -0.08 3.41 1.43
C ILE A 152 0.40 4.02 2.74
N LYS A 153 1.57 3.63 3.19
CA LYS A 153 2.29 4.23 4.31
C LYS A 153 3.48 4.98 3.76
N GLY A 154 3.57 6.27 4.07
CA GLY A 154 4.68 7.09 3.63
C GLY A 154 5.12 8.09 4.68
N VAL A 155 6.25 8.71 4.43
CA VAL A 155 6.83 9.75 5.29
C VAL A 155 7.03 11.00 4.49
N TRP A 156 6.44 12.08 4.96
CA TRP A 156 6.81 13.43 4.57
C TRP A 156 7.98 13.86 5.44
N TYR A 157 9.02 14.39 4.86
CA TYR A 157 10.18 14.90 5.60
C TYR A 157 10.74 16.14 4.92
N PHE A 158 11.26 17.05 5.74
CA PHE A 158 11.94 18.23 5.25
C PHE A 158 13.45 17.95 5.22
N ASP A 159 14.00 17.95 4.01
CA ASP A 159 15.42 17.75 3.76
C ASP A 159 16.16 19.08 3.96
N LYS A 160 17.01 19.15 4.99
CA LYS A 160 17.77 20.33 5.33
C LYS A 160 18.82 20.70 4.28
N ILE A 161 19.39 19.72 3.59
CA ILE A 161 20.44 19.93 2.60
C ILE A 161 19.85 20.61 1.36
N HIS A 162 18.71 20.09 0.87
CA HIS A 162 18.05 20.58 -0.32
C HIS A 162 17.03 21.69 -0.01
N ALA A 163 16.72 21.91 1.26
CA ALA A 163 15.73 22.87 1.75
C ALA A 163 14.36 22.66 1.08
N GLU A 164 13.90 21.41 0.95
CA GLU A 164 12.64 21.07 0.32
C GLU A 164 11.88 19.98 1.09
N LEU A 165 10.56 20.00 0.99
CA LEU A 165 9.68 18.97 1.50
C LEU A 165 9.65 17.80 0.52
N ARG A 166 10.01 16.62 0.99
CA ARG A 166 10.03 15.38 0.20
C ARG A 166 9.09 14.34 0.77
N TYR A 167 8.61 13.47 -0.09
CA TYR A 167 7.81 12.32 0.28
C TYR A 167 8.53 11.02 -0.06
N ARG A 168 8.43 10.05 0.83
CA ARG A 168 8.94 8.70 0.58
C ARG A 168 7.88 7.66 0.91
N LEU A 169 7.52 6.87 -0.10
CA LEU A 169 6.62 5.74 0.05
C LEU A 169 7.38 4.57 0.70
N LEU A 170 6.87 4.07 1.82
CA LEU A 170 7.50 2.99 2.59
C LEU A 170 6.83 1.64 2.39
N ALA A 171 5.49 1.62 2.32
CA ALA A 171 4.76 0.37 2.19
C ALA A 171 3.44 0.57 1.48
N ILE A 172 2.95 -0.51 0.88
CA ILE A 172 1.66 -0.58 0.19
C ILE A 172 0.89 -1.82 0.65
N GLN A 173 -0.42 -1.69 0.82
CA GLN A 173 -1.32 -2.75 1.19
C GLN A 173 -2.51 -2.76 0.23
N PRO A 174 -2.76 -3.86 -0.49
CA PRO A 174 -4.00 -4.03 -1.24
C PRO A 174 -5.19 -4.11 -0.30
N TYR A 175 -6.28 -3.44 -0.65
CA TYR A 175 -7.52 -3.39 0.11
C TYR A 175 -8.68 -3.84 -0.78
N GLY A 176 -9.40 -4.85 -0.32
CA GLY A 176 -10.43 -5.47 -1.15
C GLY A 176 -11.45 -6.28 -0.36
N THR A 177 -12.20 -7.12 -1.06
CA THR A 177 -13.21 -8.01 -0.45
C THR A 177 -12.54 -8.97 0.52
N ASP A 178 -13.08 -9.10 1.74
CA ASP A 178 -12.65 -10.14 2.68
C ASP A 178 -13.06 -11.52 2.15
N LEU A 179 -12.08 -12.28 1.72
CA LEU A 179 -12.29 -13.60 1.14
C LEU A 179 -12.58 -14.68 2.19
N LYS A 180 -12.35 -14.39 3.48
CA LYS A 180 -12.55 -15.32 4.61
C LYS A 180 -13.98 -15.30 5.15
N THR A 181 -14.63 -14.13 5.17
CA THR A 181 -15.91 -13.92 5.86
C THR A 181 -17.12 -13.81 4.93
N SER A 182 -16.96 -13.98 3.63
CA SER A 182 -18.06 -14.01 2.64
C SER A 182 -19.08 -15.17 2.85
N VAL A 183 -19.28 -15.59 4.12
CA VAL A 183 -20.08 -16.77 4.48
C VAL A 183 -21.58 -16.50 4.47
N ASP A 184 -22.00 -15.25 4.69
CA ASP A 184 -23.42 -14.87 4.88
C ASP A 184 -23.96 -13.85 3.86
N GLY A 185 -23.22 -13.60 2.76
CA GLY A 185 -23.67 -12.71 1.68
C GLY A 185 -23.46 -11.21 1.98
N GLU A 186 -22.83 -10.85 3.08
CA GLU A 186 -22.32 -9.50 3.31
C GLU A 186 -20.83 -9.46 2.90
N GLU A 187 -20.54 -8.73 1.83
CA GLU A 187 -19.16 -8.47 1.42
C GLU A 187 -18.55 -7.49 2.42
N THR A 188 -17.65 -7.99 3.26
CA THR A 188 -16.82 -7.15 4.12
C THR A 188 -15.52 -6.80 3.41
N GLU A 189 -14.99 -5.63 3.68
CA GLU A 189 -13.75 -5.14 3.09
C GLU A 189 -12.60 -5.25 4.10
N THR A 190 -11.41 -5.63 3.63
CA THR A 190 -10.22 -5.77 4.48
C THR A 190 -8.94 -5.42 3.74
N GLY A 191 -7.92 -5.00 4.51
CA GLY A 191 -6.55 -4.92 4.02
C GLY A 191 -5.93 -6.32 3.99
N TYR A 192 -5.31 -6.69 2.88
CA TYR A 192 -4.83 -8.06 2.71
C TYR A 192 -3.52 -8.30 3.48
N PHE A 193 -2.44 -7.65 3.06
CA PHE A 193 -1.12 -7.77 3.63
C PHE A 193 -0.30 -6.53 3.27
N TRP A 194 0.69 -6.20 4.10
CA TRP A 194 1.62 -5.13 3.80
C TRP A 194 2.79 -5.64 2.96
N ILE A 195 3.23 -4.82 2.02
CA ILE A 195 4.43 -5.05 1.24
C ILE A 195 5.37 -3.88 1.48
N TRP A 196 6.63 -4.19 1.79
CA TRP A 196 7.67 -3.16 1.89
C TRP A 196 7.99 -2.60 0.52
N TYR A 197 7.63 -1.33 0.29
CA TYR A 197 7.66 -0.73 -1.04
C TYR A 197 9.07 -0.69 -1.66
N PRO A 198 10.15 -0.33 -0.93
CA PRO A 198 11.50 -0.31 -1.50
C PRO A 198 11.94 -1.65 -2.10
N SER A 199 11.44 -2.78 -1.59
CA SER A 199 11.82 -4.11 -2.11
C SER A 199 11.15 -4.49 -3.43
N ILE A 200 10.05 -3.81 -3.80
CA ILE A 200 9.29 -4.10 -5.02
C ILE A 200 9.45 -3.06 -6.12
N ARG A 201 10.18 -1.98 -5.86
CA ARG A 201 10.32 -0.85 -6.80
C ARG A 201 10.87 -1.28 -8.16
N GLU A 202 11.93 -2.11 -8.18
CA GLU A 202 12.51 -2.62 -9.41
C GLU A 202 11.48 -3.43 -10.22
N ILE A 203 10.67 -4.25 -9.56
CA ILE A 203 9.59 -5.02 -10.20
C ILE A 203 8.54 -4.08 -10.79
N LEU A 204 8.17 -3.02 -10.08
CA LEU A 204 7.16 -2.06 -10.53
C LEU A 204 7.68 -1.16 -11.65
N ASP A 205 8.98 -0.91 -11.70
CA ASP A 205 9.61 -0.14 -12.77
C ASP A 205 9.66 -0.91 -14.10
N ASP A 206 9.79 -2.22 -14.06
CA ASP A 206 9.72 -3.10 -15.23
C ASP A 206 8.34 -3.13 -15.91
N HIS A 207 7.29 -2.67 -15.21
CA HIS A 207 5.93 -2.73 -15.70
C HIS A 207 5.36 -1.33 -16.00
N LEU A 208 4.91 -1.14 -17.25
CA LEU A 208 4.41 0.14 -17.72
C LEU A 208 2.90 0.27 -17.53
N VAL A 209 2.51 1.42 -17.02
CA VAL A 209 1.10 1.81 -16.86
C VAL A 209 0.49 2.14 -18.22
N PHE A 210 -0.75 1.73 -18.44
CA PHE A 210 -1.49 2.11 -19.63
C PHE A 210 -1.90 3.60 -19.56
N ASN A 211 -1.48 4.38 -20.56
CA ASN A 211 -1.87 5.77 -20.70
C ASN A 211 -2.73 5.93 -21.97
N ASP A 212 -4.03 6.22 -21.78
CA ASP A 212 -4.97 6.41 -22.88
C ASP A 212 -4.74 7.69 -23.69
N LYS A 213 -4.08 8.68 -23.11
CA LYS A 213 -3.82 9.98 -23.75
C LYS A 213 -2.55 10.00 -24.59
N ASN A 214 -1.54 9.21 -24.24
CA ASN A 214 -0.28 9.21 -24.96
C ASN A 214 0.45 7.87 -24.84
N ASN A 215 0.29 7.01 -25.85
CA ASN A 215 0.94 5.70 -25.90
C ASN A 215 2.47 5.77 -26.05
N ASN A 216 3.03 6.92 -26.46
CA ASN A 216 4.46 7.08 -26.66
C ASN A 216 5.20 7.47 -25.37
N ASN A 217 4.48 7.98 -24.36
CA ASN A 217 5.05 8.32 -23.06
C ASN A 217 4.41 7.43 -21.99
N ARG A 218 4.93 6.20 -21.90
CA ARG A 218 4.50 5.24 -20.88
C ARG A 218 5.31 5.48 -19.62
N VAL A 219 4.63 5.52 -18.51
CA VAL A 219 5.17 5.70 -17.16
C VAL A 219 5.18 4.35 -16.48
N SER A 220 6.21 4.02 -15.71
CA SER A 220 6.22 2.80 -14.90
C SER A 220 5.26 2.94 -13.70
N PHE A 221 4.87 1.82 -13.10
CA PHE A 221 4.09 1.85 -11.86
C PHE A 221 4.88 2.48 -10.73
N ASP A 222 6.19 2.26 -10.66
CA ASP A 222 7.06 2.91 -9.69
C ASP A 222 7.06 4.44 -9.86
N GLU A 223 7.26 4.93 -11.08
CA GLU A 223 7.24 6.36 -11.37
C GLU A 223 5.87 6.99 -11.05
N LEU A 224 4.76 6.31 -11.34
CA LEU A 224 3.41 6.79 -11.03
C LEU A 224 3.23 6.96 -9.52
N LEU A 225 3.66 5.98 -8.73
CA LEU A 225 3.49 5.97 -7.29
C LEU A 225 4.45 6.95 -6.59
N ILE A 226 5.72 7.01 -6.99
CA ILE A 226 6.69 7.94 -6.40
C ILE A 226 6.33 9.40 -6.70
N ASN A 227 5.96 9.69 -7.96
CA ASN A 227 5.56 11.04 -8.36
C ASN A 227 4.14 11.41 -7.90
N ARG A 228 3.49 10.53 -7.12
CA ARG A 228 2.16 10.75 -6.56
C ARG A 228 1.11 11.15 -7.62
N ARG A 229 1.16 10.51 -8.80
CA ARG A 229 0.20 10.76 -9.88
C ARG A 229 -1.11 9.98 -9.67
N PHE A 230 -1.65 10.05 -8.47
CA PHE A 230 -2.90 9.42 -8.04
C PHE A 230 -3.65 10.35 -7.08
N SER A 231 -4.92 10.06 -6.85
CA SER A 231 -5.72 10.71 -5.81
C SER A 231 -5.76 9.83 -4.57
N SER A 232 -5.61 10.44 -3.41
CA SER A 232 -5.67 9.74 -2.12
C SER A 232 -6.17 10.67 -1.01
N TYR A 233 -6.66 10.09 0.07
CA TYR A 233 -6.96 10.82 1.30
C TYR A 233 -6.22 10.22 2.49
N ILE A 234 -5.74 11.09 3.40
CA ILE A 234 -5.10 10.67 4.65
C ILE A 234 -6.20 10.17 5.59
N TYR A 235 -6.11 8.94 6.07
CA TYR A 235 -7.04 8.41 7.06
C TYR A 235 -6.40 8.20 8.44
N LYS A 236 -5.05 8.14 8.51
CA LYS A 236 -4.28 7.98 9.73
C LYS A 236 -2.94 8.72 9.59
N TYR A 237 -2.41 9.23 10.67
CA TYR A 237 -1.09 9.88 10.72
C TYR A 237 -0.53 9.81 12.14
N ASP A 238 0.76 10.11 12.31
CA ASP A 238 1.39 10.28 13.62
C ASP A 238 0.72 11.42 14.37
N ASN A 239 0.01 11.11 15.43
CA ASN A 239 -0.75 12.09 16.18
C ASN A 239 -0.66 11.86 17.70
N VAL A 240 -0.99 12.91 18.46
CA VAL A 240 -0.98 12.89 19.93
C VAL A 240 -2.06 11.98 20.55
N TYR A 241 -2.96 11.44 19.73
CA TYR A 241 -4.03 10.56 20.17
C TYR A 241 -3.63 9.08 20.16
N GLY A 242 -2.32 8.77 20.02
CA GLY A 242 -1.78 7.41 19.91
C GLY A 242 -2.00 6.81 18.52
N ASP A 243 -1.79 7.61 17.49
CA ASP A 243 -1.87 7.25 16.08
C ASP A 243 -3.21 6.65 15.66
N ARG A 244 -4.31 7.15 16.26
CA ARG A 244 -5.66 6.74 15.91
C ARG A 244 -6.04 7.25 14.52
N GLU A 245 -6.89 6.49 13.88
CA GLU A 245 -7.49 6.89 12.62
C GLU A 245 -8.38 8.14 12.80
N ILE A 246 -8.50 8.93 11.73
CA ILE A 246 -9.31 10.15 11.75
C ILE A 246 -10.76 9.84 12.16
N ARG A 247 -11.31 8.71 11.70
CA ARG A 247 -12.66 8.28 12.05
C ARG A 247 -12.85 7.97 13.53
N ASP A 248 -11.79 7.62 14.26
CA ASP A 248 -11.87 7.24 15.67
C ASP A 248 -11.95 8.46 16.60
N TYR A 249 -11.32 9.56 16.24
CA TYR A 249 -11.40 10.80 17.02
C TYR A 249 -12.43 11.80 16.47
N ILE A 250 -12.78 11.74 15.18
CA ILE A 250 -13.91 12.46 14.59
C ILE A 250 -15.14 11.56 14.59
N ARG A 251 -15.79 11.45 15.73
CA ARG A 251 -17.00 10.64 15.87
C ARG A 251 -18.21 11.30 15.19
N GLN A 252 -19.10 10.47 14.65
CA GLN A 252 -20.40 10.94 14.16
C GLN A 252 -21.22 11.55 15.31
N ARG A 253 -21.86 12.70 15.08
CA ARG A 253 -22.71 13.39 16.04
C ARG A 253 -24.14 12.83 15.95
N ASP A 254 -24.91 12.90 17.06
CA ASP A 254 -26.26 12.32 17.17
C ASP A 254 -27.24 12.79 16.08
N ASN A 255 -27.09 14.03 15.58
CA ASN A 255 -27.96 14.60 14.54
C ASN A 255 -27.27 14.74 13.18
N GLU A 256 -26.16 14.06 12.96
CA GLU A 256 -25.35 14.14 11.76
C GLU A 256 -25.64 12.95 10.83
N SER A 257 -25.92 13.24 9.56
CA SER A 257 -26.02 12.17 8.57
C SER A 257 -24.63 11.54 8.31
N TYR A 258 -24.63 10.28 7.85
CA TYR A 258 -23.39 9.59 7.49
C TYR A 258 -22.56 10.38 6.45
N ALA A 259 -23.21 10.98 5.46
CA ALA A 259 -22.55 11.80 4.43
C ALA A 259 -21.88 13.05 5.01
N GLN A 260 -22.52 13.71 6.00
CA GLN A 260 -21.93 14.88 6.67
C GLN A 260 -20.71 14.49 7.50
N TRP A 261 -20.80 13.36 8.21
CA TRP A 261 -19.67 12.81 8.95
C TRP A 261 -18.50 12.47 8.03
N GLN A 262 -18.73 11.79 6.91
CA GLN A 262 -17.72 11.50 5.88
C GLN A 262 -17.07 12.78 5.36
N THR A 263 -17.87 13.83 5.11
CA THR A 263 -17.34 15.13 4.68
C THR A 263 -16.37 15.72 5.71
N ARG A 264 -16.66 15.59 7.00
CA ARG A 264 -15.76 16.07 8.07
C ARG A 264 -14.46 15.29 8.11
N ILE A 265 -14.49 13.98 7.86
CA ILE A 265 -13.28 13.14 7.77
C ILE A 265 -12.40 13.61 6.59
N VAL A 266 -13.00 13.87 5.43
CA VAL A 266 -12.28 14.38 4.26
C VAL A 266 -11.71 15.78 4.53
N MET A 267 -12.48 16.67 5.16
CA MET A 267 -11.99 18.00 5.55
C MET A 267 -10.79 17.93 6.50
N GLU A 268 -10.79 16.98 7.43
CA GLU A 268 -9.65 16.77 8.32
C GLU A 268 -8.44 16.24 7.57
N SER A 269 -8.62 15.31 6.63
CA SER A 269 -7.56 14.87 5.73
C SER A 269 -6.91 16.04 4.99
N GLU A 270 -7.74 16.92 4.41
CA GLU A 270 -7.26 18.12 3.71
C GLU A 270 -6.58 19.12 4.66
N ARG A 271 -7.06 19.25 5.90
CA ARG A 271 -6.38 20.07 6.93
C ARG A 271 -4.98 19.55 7.22
N ILE A 272 -4.82 18.22 7.33
CA ILE A 272 -3.51 17.61 7.59
C ILE A 272 -2.57 17.80 6.39
N LYS A 273 -3.06 17.61 5.17
CA LYS A 273 -2.28 17.89 3.96
C LYS A 273 -1.82 19.35 3.93
N LYS A 274 -2.71 20.27 4.27
CA LYS A 274 -2.39 21.69 4.33
C LYS A 274 -1.35 21.99 5.42
N GLU A 275 -1.46 21.39 6.61
CA GLU A 275 -0.46 21.54 7.68
C GLU A 275 0.94 21.13 7.23
N ILE A 276 1.04 20.04 6.47
CA ILE A 276 2.30 19.57 5.89
C ILE A 276 2.87 20.60 4.91
N LEU A 277 2.03 21.15 4.03
CA LEU A 277 2.45 22.16 3.04
C LEU A 277 2.77 23.52 3.68
N ASP A 278 1.98 23.92 4.69
CA ASP A 278 2.22 25.19 5.42
C ASP A 278 3.58 25.13 6.12
N PHE A 279 4.02 23.96 6.61
CA PHE A 279 5.35 23.80 7.18
C PHE A 279 6.45 24.12 6.17
N GLU A 280 6.34 23.68 4.93
CA GLU A 280 7.30 24.03 3.87
C GLU A 280 7.34 25.54 3.62
N ILE A 281 6.16 26.17 3.52
CA ILE A 281 6.05 27.63 3.30
C ILE A 281 6.68 28.40 4.46
N ASP A 282 6.45 28.00 5.70
CA ASP A 282 7.02 28.64 6.87
C ASP A 282 8.54 28.55 6.90
N MET A 283 9.11 27.45 6.40
CA MET A 283 10.56 27.27 6.30
C MET A 283 11.22 28.20 5.27
N TRP A 284 10.47 28.63 4.22
CA TRP A 284 10.94 29.60 3.23
C TRP A 284 10.76 31.07 3.68
N GLY A 285 10.01 31.29 4.74
CA GLY A 285 9.70 32.62 5.28
C GLY A 285 10.75 33.20 6.22
N TYR A 286 11.83 32.46 6.49
CA TYR A 286 12.92 32.88 7.39
C TYR A 286 14.19 33.22 6.63
#